data_0176543497f8e28dee91cff23487cfa2
#
_entry.id   0176543497f8e28dee91cff23487cfa2
#
_cell.length_a   1.000
_cell.length_b   1.000
_cell.length_c   1.000
_cell.angle_alpha   90.00
_cell.angle_beta   90.00
_cell.angle_gamma   90.00
#
_symmetry.space_group_name_H-M   'P 1'
#
loop_
_entity.id
_entity.type
_entity.pdbx_description
1 polymer ?
#
loop_
_entity_poly.entity_id
_entity_poly.type
_entity_poly.pdbx_seq_one_letter_code
_entity_poly.pdbx_strand_id
1 'polypeptide(L)'
;MAKLLGIDVGTSGCKVLLLDEQGRVLRQASAEYPLSVPQPGWSEQNPEDWWNGVQRCIAEIGEPNPDAIGVTGQMHGSVFLDSEGSVVRPALLWNDQRTAAECEEIDARVGADRVRAITCNPPLTGFQAPKVLWLRNHEPEAFGRVRQVLLPKDYIRYRLSGVYATEVSDASGTGLLDVPSRNWSSEMLDALQLDSTWFPRVYESDEASAKTSGGSGLAAGIPIVGGGGDQAAAAVGTGAVAPGILSVSLGTSGVVFTAIPGPEYDRAGAAHTFCHANRGWHAMGVMLSCGGALRWLRDTLYPGDDYALLNEEAAAAKPGCDGLTFLPYLTGERCPHNDPAARGSWSGLHLGHTRGDLARSVFEGVCFGLRDGL
;
A
#
# COMPACT_ATOMS: atom_id res chain seq x y z
N MET A 1 9.82 31.31 -6.92
CA MET A 1 10.02 29.86 -7.01
C MET A 1 8.91 29.20 -6.23
N ALA A 2 8.11 28.38 -6.88
CA ALA A 2 7.09 27.63 -6.21
C ALA A 2 7.73 26.58 -5.27
N LYS A 3 7.09 26.36 -4.12
CA LYS A 3 7.48 25.34 -3.15
C LYS A 3 6.34 24.33 -3.01
N LEU A 4 6.68 23.07 -3.03
CA LEU A 4 5.72 21.97 -2.93
C LEU A 4 6.03 21.15 -1.68
N LEU A 5 4.99 20.78 -0.93
CA LEU A 5 5.13 19.92 0.24
C LEU A 5 4.56 18.54 -0.09
N GLY A 6 5.41 17.52 -0.03
CA GLY A 6 5.00 16.12 -0.11
C GLY A 6 4.95 15.49 1.27
N ILE A 7 3.86 14.82 1.59
CA ILE A 7 3.66 14.08 2.85
C ILE A 7 3.39 12.63 2.52
N ASP A 8 4.27 11.73 2.95
CA ASP A 8 4.13 10.27 2.81
C ASP A 8 3.89 9.63 4.18
N VAL A 9 2.79 8.87 4.30
CA VAL A 9 2.38 8.18 5.52
C VAL A 9 2.49 6.68 5.33
N GLY A 10 3.71 6.16 5.48
CA GLY A 10 4.01 4.73 5.34
C GLY A 10 3.60 3.90 6.55
N THR A 11 3.93 2.60 6.53
CA THR A 11 3.59 1.67 7.62
C THR A 11 4.49 1.86 8.85
N SER A 12 5.77 2.12 8.67
CA SER A 12 6.73 2.23 9.78
C SER A 12 6.96 3.67 10.26
N GLY A 13 6.50 4.65 9.49
CA GLY A 13 6.73 6.06 9.77
C GLY A 13 6.26 6.95 8.63
N CYS A 14 6.28 8.27 8.86
CA CYS A 14 5.99 9.26 7.83
C CYS A 14 7.26 10.01 7.42
N LYS A 15 7.21 10.54 6.20
CA LYS A 15 8.24 11.42 5.64
C LYS A 15 7.59 12.66 5.03
N VAL A 16 8.18 13.82 5.31
CA VAL A 16 7.72 15.09 4.75
C VAL A 16 8.89 15.73 4.00
N LEU A 17 8.62 16.14 2.74
CA LEU A 17 9.59 16.76 1.84
C LEU A 17 9.10 18.15 1.43
N LEU A 18 9.96 19.15 1.52
CA LEU A 18 9.76 20.44 0.88
C LEU A 18 10.63 20.48 -0.38
N LEU A 19 9.99 20.68 -1.52
CA LEU A 19 10.62 20.68 -2.85
C LEU A 19 10.51 22.06 -3.50
N ASP A 20 11.42 22.39 -4.40
CA ASP A 20 11.21 23.48 -5.36
C ASP A 20 10.51 22.96 -6.64
N GLU A 21 10.20 23.88 -7.55
CA GLU A 21 9.54 23.61 -8.84
C GLU A 21 10.37 22.76 -9.81
N GLN A 22 11.66 22.55 -9.54
CA GLN A 22 12.54 21.65 -10.28
C GLN A 22 12.65 20.27 -9.63
N GLY A 23 11.92 20.01 -8.53
CA GLY A 23 11.95 18.75 -7.80
C GLY A 23 13.17 18.58 -6.87
N ARG A 24 13.95 19.64 -6.62
CA ARG A 24 15.06 19.56 -5.67
C ARG A 24 14.54 19.60 -4.24
N VAL A 25 15.03 18.69 -3.41
CA VAL A 25 14.69 18.65 -1.99
C VAL A 25 15.35 19.83 -1.27
N LEU A 26 14.54 20.74 -0.76
CA LEU A 26 14.99 21.89 0.03
C LEU A 26 15.15 21.51 1.50
N ARG A 27 14.19 20.75 2.06
CA ARG A 27 14.18 20.23 3.42
C ARG A 27 13.44 18.91 3.47
N GLN A 28 13.77 18.08 4.45
CA GLN A 28 13.06 16.84 4.72
C GLN A 28 13.07 16.53 6.23
N ALA A 29 12.05 15.84 6.68
CA ALA A 29 11.95 15.28 8.01
C ALA A 29 11.25 13.92 7.96
N SER A 30 11.50 13.07 8.96
CA SER A 30 10.84 11.78 9.10
C SER A 30 10.56 11.46 10.55
N ALA A 31 9.48 10.74 10.82
CA ALA A 31 9.12 10.31 12.15
C ALA A 31 8.58 8.88 12.11
N GLU A 32 9.04 8.05 13.03
CA GLU A 32 8.55 6.69 13.21
C GLU A 32 7.35 6.67 14.17
N TYR A 33 6.53 5.63 14.04
CA TYR A 33 5.42 5.33 14.93
C TYR A 33 5.22 3.82 15.07
N PRO A 34 4.59 3.35 16.18
CA PRO A 34 4.46 1.93 16.46
C PRO A 34 3.50 1.23 15.52
N LEU A 35 3.75 -0.07 15.31
CA LEU A 35 2.84 -1.03 14.70
C LEU A 35 2.33 -1.96 15.80
N SER A 36 1.01 -2.15 15.87
CA SER A 36 0.38 -3.09 16.78
C SER A 36 0.04 -4.40 16.05
N VAL A 37 0.37 -5.51 16.67
CA VAL A 37 0.04 -6.87 16.21
C VAL A 37 -0.72 -7.58 17.34
N PRO A 38 -2.02 -7.30 17.53
CA PRO A 38 -2.79 -7.83 18.66
C PRO A 38 -2.92 -9.36 18.67
N GLN A 39 -2.90 -9.97 17.48
CA GLN A 39 -2.96 -11.41 17.27
C GLN A 39 -2.13 -11.78 16.03
N PRO A 40 -1.70 -13.03 15.86
CA PRO A 40 -1.04 -13.48 14.64
C PRO A 40 -1.87 -13.17 13.38
N GLY A 41 -1.28 -12.51 12.40
CA GLY A 41 -1.94 -12.07 11.17
C GLY A 41 -2.76 -10.77 11.29
N TRP A 42 -2.87 -10.18 12.46
CA TRP A 42 -3.51 -8.88 12.66
C TRP A 42 -2.49 -7.74 12.58
N SER A 43 -2.90 -6.61 12.05
CA SER A 43 -2.04 -5.43 11.90
C SER A 43 -2.85 -4.15 12.04
N GLU A 44 -2.57 -3.38 13.08
CA GLU A 44 -3.33 -2.19 13.45
C GLU A 44 -2.41 -1.01 13.78
N GLN A 45 -2.91 0.19 13.54
CA GLN A 45 -2.26 1.44 13.99
C GLN A 45 -3.30 2.44 14.48
N ASN A 46 -2.89 3.27 15.44
CA ASN A 46 -3.70 4.42 15.83
C ASN A 46 -3.47 5.56 14.82
N PRO A 47 -4.51 6.04 14.10
CA PRO A 47 -4.36 7.16 13.15
C PRO A 47 -3.81 8.44 13.77
N GLU A 48 -3.99 8.64 15.08
CA GLU A 48 -3.40 9.79 15.79
C GLU A 48 -1.86 9.74 15.81
N ASP A 49 -1.25 8.55 15.79
CA ASP A 49 0.21 8.44 15.73
C ASP A 49 0.75 8.94 14.38
N TRP A 50 0.02 8.68 13.28
CA TRP A 50 0.35 9.22 11.96
C TRP A 50 0.29 10.74 11.96
N TRP A 51 -0.83 11.29 12.49
CA TRP A 51 -1.01 12.73 12.58
C TRP A 51 0.07 13.41 13.43
N ASN A 52 0.37 12.87 14.59
CA ASN A 52 1.44 13.36 15.48
C ASN A 52 2.82 13.30 14.79
N GLY A 53 3.08 12.23 14.02
CA GLY A 53 4.28 12.09 13.21
C GLY A 53 4.40 13.19 12.15
N VAL A 54 3.33 13.41 11.39
CA VAL A 54 3.26 14.47 10.36
C VAL A 54 3.46 15.86 10.96
N GLN A 55 2.82 16.17 12.11
CA GLN A 55 2.99 17.44 12.77
C GLN A 55 4.44 17.67 13.24
N ARG A 56 5.09 16.64 13.80
CA ARG A 56 6.51 16.70 14.18
C ARG A 56 7.40 16.99 12.97
N CYS A 57 7.17 16.31 11.84
CA CYS A 57 7.92 16.53 10.62
C CYS A 57 7.70 17.95 10.06
N ILE A 58 6.47 18.48 10.07
CA ILE A 58 6.19 19.85 9.62
C ILE A 58 6.90 20.87 10.50
N ALA A 59 6.89 20.67 11.82
CA ALA A 59 7.58 21.54 12.77
C ALA A 59 9.11 21.50 12.58
N GLU A 60 9.69 20.31 12.34
CA GLU A 60 11.14 20.14 12.10
C GLU A 60 11.60 20.81 10.79
N ILE A 61 10.79 20.76 9.74
CA ILE A 61 11.04 21.49 8.49
C ILE A 61 11.05 23.01 8.71
N GLY A 62 10.40 23.49 9.76
CA GLY A 62 10.41 24.91 10.18
C GLY A 62 9.54 25.76 9.25
N GLU A 63 8.30 25.96 9.64
CA GLU A 63 7.30 26.84 9.01
C GLU A 63 7.35 26.82 7.46
N PRO A 64 7.14 25.65 6.82
CA PRO A 64 7.07 25.59 5.38
C PRO A 64 5.87 26.42 4.93
N ASN A 65 6.07 27.30 3.97
CA ASN A 65 4.97 28.02 3.32
C ASN A 65 4.91 27.52 1.86
N PRO A 66 4.35 26.32 1.61
CA PRO A 66 4.28 25.74 0.28
C PRO A 66 3.14 26.35 -0.51
N ASP A 67 3.27 26.36 -1.84
CA ASP A 67 2.22 26.78 -2.77
C ASP A 67 1.16 25.68 -2.98
N ALA A 68 1.53 24.42 -2.75
CA ALA A 68 0.60 23.27 -2.78
C ALA A 68 1.13 22.09 -1.93
N ILE A 69 0.22 21.20 -1.57
CA ILE A 69 0.49 19.99 -0.79
C ILE A 69 0.00 18.76 -1.54
N GLY A 70 0.85 17.71 -1.65
CA GLY A 70 0.49 16.37 -2.06
C GLY A 70 0.61 15.41 -0.87
N VAL A 71 -0.40 14.55 -0.68
CA VAL A 71 -0.39 13.52 0.37
C VAL A 71 -0.42 12.15 -0.27
N THR A 72 0.49 11.29 0.15
CA THR A 72 0.57 9.88 -0.22
C THR A 72 0.72 9.01 1.03
N GLY A 73 0.58 7.72 0.88
CA GLY A 73 0.80 6.80 2.00
C GLY A 73 0.40 5.37 1.71
N GLN A 74 0.57 4.52 2.73
CA GLN A 74 0.17 3.11 2.67
C GLN A 74 -1.28 2.96 2.21
N MET A 75 -1.49 2.08 1.24
CA MET A 75 -2.79 1.85 0.62
C MET A 75 -3.69 0.96 1.50
N HIS A 76 -4.96 0.87 1.12
CA HIS A 76 -5.93 -0.13 1.60
C HIS A 76 -6.31 -0.08 3.09
N GLY A 77 -5.65 0.71 3.92
CA GLY A 77 -5.97 0.83 5.33
C GLY A 77 -7.40 1.36 5.55
N SER A 78 -8.04 1.00 6.67
CA SER A 78 -9.39 1.45 6.99
C SER A 78 -9.40 2.27 8.27
N VAL A 79 -9.66 3.56 8.14
CA VAL A 79 -9.89 4.49 9.26
C VAL A 79 -11.38 4.74 9.38
N PHE A 80 -11.96 4.41 10.53
CA PHE A 80 -13.38 4.58 10.81
C PHE A 80 -13.60 5.78 11.71
N LEU A 81 -14.41 6.75 11.26
CA LEU A 81 -14.73 7.95 12.02
C LEU A 81 -16.21 8.01 12.36
N ASP A 82 -16.53 8.57 13.51
CA ASP A 82 -17.89 8.84 13.97
C ASP A 82 -18.41 10.21 13.45
N SER A 83 -19.58 10.63 13.93
CA SER A 83 -20.23 11.90 13.56
C SER A 83 -19.44 13.14 13.97
N GLU A 84 -18.52 13.01 14.93
CA GLU A 84 -17.67 14.12 15.39
C GLU A 84 -16.31 14.14 14.68
N GLY A 85 -16.07 13.15 13.78
CA GLY A 85 -14.80 12.97 13.11
C GLY A 85 -13.73 12.31 14.00
N SER A 86 -14.17 11.72 15.11
CA SER A 86 -13.28 11.00 16.03
C SER A 86 -13.07 9.55 15.57
N VAL A 87 -11.88 9.03 15.80
CA VAL A 87 -11.51 7.65 15.42
C VAL A 87 -12.30 6.66 16.28
N VAL A 88 -13.07 5.78 15.64
CA VAL A 88 -13.91 4.78 16.29
C VAL A 88 -13.06 3.66 16.92
N ARG A 89 -12.01 3.25 16.23
CA ARG A 89 -11.05 2.21 16.64
C ARG A 89 -9.72 2.36 15.89
N PRO A 90 -8.63 1.66 16.31
CA PRO A 90 -7.40 1.58 15.54
C PRO A 90 -7.65 1.15 14.09
N ALA A 91 -6.94 1.76 13.14
CA ALA A 91 -7.04 1.44 11.72
C ALA A 91 -6.55 0.02 11.44
N LEU A 92 -7.28 -0.71 10.57
CA LEU A 92 -6.87 -2.01 10.04
C LEU A 92 -5.99 -1.78 8.82
N LEU A 93 -4.78 -2.37 8.78
CA LEU A 93 -3.78 -2.07 7.77
C LEU A 93 -3.84 -3.01 6.55
N TRP A 94 -3.06 -2.69 5.51
CA TRP A 94 -3.00 -3.43 4.25
C TRP A 94 -2.48 -4.88 4.39
N ASN A 95 -1.65 -5.15 5.39
CA ASN A 95 -1.06 -6.46 5.69
C ASN A 95 -1.85 -7.25 6.74
N ASP A 96 -3.03 -6.77 7.15
CA ASP A 96 -3.94 -7.49 8.03
C ASP A 96 -4.64 -8.63 7.29
N GLN A 97 -4.66 -9.82 7.87
CA GLN A 97 -5.17 -11.05 7.25
C GLN A 97 -6.48 -11.56 7.87
N ARG A 98 -7.09 -10.83 8.81
CA ARG A 98 -8.25 -11.31 9.59
C ARG A 98 -9.53 -11.49 8.79
N THR A 99 -9.65 -10.86 7.62
CA THR A 99 -10.90 -10.68 6.87
C THR A 99 -11.12 -11.70 5.75
N ALA A 100 -10.57 -12.92 5.88
CA ALA A 100 -10.71 -13.95 4.85
C ALA A 100 -12.19 -14.37 4.63
N ALA A 101 -12.96 -14.50 5.69
CA ALA A 101 -14.39 -14.83 5.62
C ALA A 101 -15.19 -13.73 4.91
N GLU A 102 -14.82 -12.46 5.12
CA GLU A 102 -15.48 -11.34 4.47
C GLU A 102 -15.11 -11.22 2.98
N CYS A 103 -13.95 -11.70 2.56
CA CYS A 103 -13.64 -11.85 1.14
C CYS A 103 -14.57 -12.88 0.47
N GLU A 104 -14.79 -14.02 1.11
CA GLU A 104 -15.76 -15.03 0.64
C GLU A 104 -17.20 -14.49 0.65
N GLU A 105 -17.58 -13.69 1.65
CA GLU A 105 -18.87 -13.01 1.71
C GLU A 105 -19.08 -12.07 0.53
N ILE A 106 -18.05 -11.28 0.14
CA ILE A 106 -18.11 -10.39 -1.02
C ILE A 106 -18.35 -11.19 -2.30
N ASP A 107 -17.57 -12.25 -2.53
CA ASP A 107 -17.75 -13.12 -3.70
C ASP A 107 -19.13 -13.80 -3.73
N ALA A 108 -19.65 -14.22 -2.58
CA ALA A 108 -20.97 -14.83 -2.48
C ALA A 108 -22.12 -13.84 -2.77
N ARG A 109 -21.98 -12.57 -2.35
CA ARG A 109 -23.02 -11.54 -2.54
C ARG A 109 -23.05 -10.94 -3.93
N VAL A 110 -21.87 -10.74 -4.54
CA VAL A 110 -21.73 -10.01 -5.82
C VAL A 110 -21.45 -10.95 -6.99
N GLY A 111 -20.75 -12.05 -6.72
CA GLY A 111 -20.21 -12.97 -7.72
C GLY A 111 -18.78 -12.58 -8.11
N ALA A 112 -17.85 -13.55 -8.03
CA ALA A 112 -16.41 -13.34 -8.20
C ALA A 112 -16.05 -12.65 -9.53
N ASP A 113 -16.67 -13.07 -10.65
CA ASP A 113 -16.42 -12.44 -11.97
C ASP A 113 -16.94 -11.00 -12.01
N ARG A 114 -18.05 -10.72 -11.33
CA ARG A 114 -18.61 -9.38 -11.28
C ARG A 114 -17.77 -8.44 -10.43
N VAL A 115 -17.27 -8.91 -9.29
CA VAL A 115 -16.31 -8.15 -8.48
C VAL A 115 -15.11 -7.75 -9.33
N ARG A 116 -14.49 -8.71 -10.04
CA ARG A 116 -13.35 -8.41 -10.91
C ARG A 116 -13.68 -7.46 -12.04
N ALA A 117 -14.86 -7.56 -12.63
CA ALA A 117 -15.29 -6.66 -13.70
C ALA A 117 -15.44 -5.21 -13.21
N ILE A 118 -15.86 -5.00 -11.96
CA ILE A 118 -16.02 -3.68 -11.35
C ILE A 118 -14.70 -3.16 -10.82
N THR A 119 -14.03 -3.94 -9.95
CA THR A 119 -12.89 -3.47 -9.16
C THR A 119 -11.55 -3.76 -9.81
N CYS A 120 -11.53 -4.49 -10.93
CA CYS A 120 -10.36 -5.03 -11.62
C CYS A 120 -9.47 -5.93 -10.75
N ASN A 121 -9.97 -6.38 -9.60
CA ASN A 121 -9.26 -7.20 -8.63
C ASN A 121 -10.22 -8.20 -7.96
N PRO A 122 -9.74 -9.34 -7.45
CA PRO A 122 -10.51 -10.17 -6.52
C PRO A 122 -10.62 -9.47 -5.16
N PRO A 123 -11.56 -9.87 -4.27
CA PRO A 123 -11.53 -9.46 -2.88
C PRO A 123 -10.25 -9.96 -2.22
N LEU A 124 -9.57 -9.10 -1.45
CA LEU A 124 -8.35 -9.45 -0.72
C LEU A 124 -8.43 -8.95 0.71
N THR A 125 -7.89 -9.72 1.64
CA THR A 125 -7.85 -9.39 3.07
C THR A 125 -7.23 -8.03 3.36
N GLY A 126 -6.24 -7.63 2.55
CA GLY A 126 -5.60 -6.33 2.63
C GLY A 126 -6.48 -5.15 2.21
N PHE A 127 -7.56 -5.35 1.44
CA PHE A 127 -8.40 -4.28 0.91
C PHE A 127 -9.37 -3.71 1.96
N GLN A 128 -9.96 -2.54 1.66
CA GLN A 128 -10.82 -1.85 2.62
C GLN A 128 -12.20 -2.52 2.77
N ALA A 129 -12.85 -2.96 1.69
CA ALA A 129 -14.20 -3.52 1.73
C ALA A 129 -14.35 -4.67 2.74
N PRO A 130 -13.51 -5.73 2.72
CA PRO A 130 -13.63 -6.80 3.69
C PRO A 130 -13.39 -6.33 5.14
N LYS A 131 -12.60 -5.28 5.38
CA LYS A 131 -12.41 -4.70 6.72
C LYS A 131 -13.64 -3.98 7.24
N VAL A 132 -14.39 -3.30 6.37
CA VAL A 132 -15.68 -2.69 6.73
C VAL A 132 -16.70 -3.77 7.09
N LEU A 133 -16.75 -4.86 6.32
CA LEU A 133 -17.62 -6.00 6.63
C LEU A 133 -17.19 -6.68 7.94
N TRP A 134 -15.90 -6.87 8.15
CA TRP A 134 -15.39 -7.44 9.40
C TRP A 134 -15.81 -6.61 10.61
N LEU A 135 -15.70 -5.29 10.53
CA LEU A 135 -16.17 -4.41 11.61
C LEU A 135 -17.66 -4.61 11.89
N ARG A 136 -18.49 -4.72 10.84
CA ARG A 136 -19.93 -5.03 10.97
C ARG A 136 -20.16 -6.36 11.66
N ASN A 137 -19.43 -7.39 11.27
CA ASN A 137 -19.68 -8.77 11.71
C ASN A 137 -19.14 -9.05 13.12
N HIS A 138 -18.03 -8.40 13.52
CA HIS A 138 -17.31 -8.70 14.75
C HIS A 138 -17.35 -7.60 15.81
N GLU A 139 -17.55 -6.35 15.41
CA GLU A 139 -17.63 -5.19 16.31
C GLU A 139 -18.86 -4.32 16.00
N PRO A 140 -20.10 -4.84 16.11
CA PRO A 140 -21.32 -4.16 15.67
C PRO A 140 -21.59 -2.85 16.39
N GLU A 141 -21.18 -2.71 17.65
CA GLU A 141 -21.31 -1.44 18.38
C GLU A 141 -20.38 -0.36 17.79
N ALA A 142 -19.16 -0.71 17.43
CA ALA A 142 -18.23 0.18 16.75
C ALA A 142 -18.75 0.53 15.34
N PHE A 143 -19.22 -0.48 14.59
CA PHE A 143 -19.83 -0.28 13.27
C PHE A 143 -21.02 0.69 13.31
N GLY A 144 -21.89 0.59 14.31
CA GLY A 144 -23.05 1.47 14.49
C GLY A 144 -22.68 2.95 14.66
N ARG A 145 -21.46 3.26 15.10
CA ARG A 145 -20.93 4.62 15.25
C ARG A 145 -20.30 5.19 13.98
N VAL A 146 -19.93 4.34 13.01
CA VAL A 146 -19.24 4.77 11.78
C VAL A 146 -20.11 5.76 10.99
N ARG A 147 -19.51 6.84 10.56
CA ARG A 147 -20.12 7.85 9.66
C ARG A 147 -19.20 8.21 8.50
N GLN A 148 -17.90 7.94 8.60
CA GLN A 148 -16.95 8.09 7.51
C GLN A 148 -15.93 6.93 7.52
N VAL A 149 -15.53 6.48 6.34
CA VAL A 149 -14.48 5.48 6.12
C VAL A 149 -13.43 6.11 5.23
N LEU A 150 -12.21 6.25 5.75
CA LEU A 150 -11.11 6.90 5.06
C LEU A 150 -9.94 5.95 4.85
N LEU A 151 -9.12 6.24 3.85
CA LEU A 151 -7.79 5.65 3.69
C LEU A 151 -6.76 6.40 4.57
N PRO A 152 -5.59 5.83 4.89
CA PRO A 152 -4.62 6.45 5.79
C PRO A 152 -4.21 7.87 5.37
N LYS A 153 -3.85 8.08 4.09
CA LYS A 153 -3.51 9.42 3.58
C LYS A 153 -4.68 10.39 3.61
N ASP A 154 -5.91 9.89 3.41
CA ASP A 154 -7.12 10.70 3.42
C ASP A 154 -7.48 11.18 4.82
N TYR A 155 -7.16 10.39 5.84
CA TYR A 155 -7.23 10.82 7.23
C TYR A 155 -6.27 12.00 7.48
N ILE A 156 -5.04 11.97 6.97
CA ILE A 156 -4.11 13.10 7.09
C ILE A 156 -4.63 14.33 6.33
N ARG A 157 -5.20 14.16 5.13
CA ARG A 157 -5.87 15.26 4.40
C ARG A 157 -7.00 15.86 5.23
N TYR A 158 -7.85 15.02 5.81
CA TYR A 158 -8.93 15.48 6.71
C TYR A 158 -8.37 16.28 7.88
N ARG A 159 -7.33 15.81 8.54
CA ARG A 159 -6.69 16.50 9.68
C ARG A 159 -6.07 17.85 9.27
N LEU A 160 -5.58 17.99 8.04
CA LEU A 160 -5.04 19.24 7.51
C LEU A 160 -6.13 20.24 7.09
N SER A 161 -7.32 19.77 6.68
CA SER A 161 -8.30 20.60 5.98
C SER A 161 -9.70 20.63 6.60
N GLY A 162 -10.08 19.62 7.38
CA GLY A 162 -11.46 19.40 7.82
C GLY A 162 -12.37 18.83 6.72
N VAL A 163 -11.85 18.48 5.53
CA VAL A 163 -12.63 18.01 4.38
C VAL A 163 -12.43 16.52 4.16
N TYR A 164 -13.51 15.76 4.03
CA TYR A 164 -13.50 14.37 3.62
C TYR A 164 -13.34 14.29 2.09
N ALA A 165 -12.26 13.69 1.63
CA ALA A 165 -11.98 13.49 0.22
C ALA A 165 -11.09 12.24 0.05
N THR A 166 -11.18 11.58 -1.09
CA THR A 166 -10.28 10.52 -1.54
C THR A 166 -9.90 10.73 -3.00
N GLU A 167 -9.03 9.88 -3.53
CA GLU A 167 -8.66 9.95 -4.95
C GLU A 167 -8.55 8.57 -5.57
N VAL A 168 -8.59 8.55 -6.90
CA VAL A 168 -8.80 7.33 -7.71
C VAL A 168 -7.76 6.25 -7.49
N SER A 169 -6.45 6.59 -7.32
CA SER A 169 -5.40 5.57 -7.31
C SER A 169 -5.43 4.71 -6.05
N ASP A 170 -5.65 5.32 -4.88
CA ASP A 170 -5.78 4.61 -3.62
C ASP A 170 -7.20 4.03 -3.44
N ALA A 171 -8.24 4.78 -3.84
CA ALA A 171 -9.61 4.31 -3.78
C ALA A 171 -9.84 3.05 -4.65
N SER A 172 -9.12 2.87 -5.76
CA SER A 172 -9.16 1.65 -6.57
C SER A 172 -8.69 0.40 -5.82
N GLY A 173 -7.90 0.57 -4.76
CA GLY A 173 -7.48 -0.51 -3.87
C GLY A 173 -8.43 -0.79 -2.70
N THR A 174 -9.63 -0.19 -2.68
CA THR A 174 -10.62 -0.43 -1.62
C THR A 174 -11.47 -1.68 -1.83
N GLY A 175 -11.61 -2.14 -3.08
CA GLY A 175 -12.60 -3.14 -3.46
C GLY A 175 -14.04 -2.60 -3.56
N LEU A 176 -14.22 -1.27 -3.58
CA LEU A 176 -15.51 -0.58 -3.69
C LEU A 176 -15.59 0.40 -4.86
N LEU A 177 -14.44 0.77 -5.44
CA LEU A 177 -14.40 1.65 -6.61
C LEU A 177 -14.67 0.82 -7.88
N ASP A 178 -15.51 1.34 -8.76
CA ASP A 178 -15.58 0.92 -10.15
C ASP A 178 -14.36 1.53 -10.87
N VAL A 179 -13.33 0.70 -11.07
CA VAL A 179 -12.04 1.12 -11.61
C VAL A 179 -12.15 1.64 -13.05
N PRO A 180 -12.94 1.01 -13.96
CA PRO A 180 -13.22 1.58 -15.27
C PRO A 180 -13.85 2.98 -15.24
N SER A 181 -14.84 3.22 -14.39
CA SER A 181 -15.54 4.51 -14.30
C SER A 181 -14.86 5.51 -13.37
N ARG A 182 -13.86 5.08 -12.60
CA ARG A 182 -13.08 5.90 -11.66
C ARG A 182 -13.94 6.54 -10.56
N ASN A 183 -15.00 5.84 -10.12
CA ASN A 183 -15.91 6.33 -9.09
C ASN A 183 -16.42 5.17 -8.23
N TRP A 184 -17.04 5.47 -7.09
CA TRP A 184 -17.64 4.47 -6.24
C TRP A 184 -18.67 3.63 -7.02
N SER A 185 -18.62 2.32 -6.83
CA SER A 185 -19.61 1.40 -7.41
C SER A 185 -20.86 1.35 -6.53
N SER A 186 -21.98 1.90 -7.01
CA SER A 186 -23.26 1.73 -6.32
C SER A 186 -23.64 0.26 -6.18
N GLU A 187 -23.34 -0.55 -7.21
CA GLU A 187 -23.62 -1.99 -7.20
C GLU A 187 -22.88 -2.70 -6.05
N MET A 188 -21.58 -2.39 -5.84
CA MET A 188 -20.81 -2.96 -4.74
C MET A 188 -21.37 -2.49 -3.39
N LEU A 189 -21.61 -1.19 -3.24
CA LEU A 189 -22.11 -0.62 -2.00
C LEU A 189 -23.48 -1.19 -1.62
N ASP A 190 -24.40 -1.28 -2.58
CA ASP A 190 -25.75 -1.82 -2.38
C ASP A 190 -25.72 -3.32 -2.05
N ALA A 191 -24.96 -4.13 -2.80
CA ALA A 191 -24.83 -5.56 -2.56
C ALA A 191 -24.24 -5.88 -1.18
N LEU A 192 -23.28 -5.05 -0.72
CA LEU A 192 -22.65 -5.18 0.59
C LEU A 192 -23.42 -4.46 1.71
N GLN A 193 -24.53 -3.78 1.37
CA GLN A 193 -25.36 -3.03 2.31
C GLN A 193 -24.54 -1.97 3.10
N LEU A 194 -23.71 -1.23 2.39
CA LEU A 194 -22.89 -0.15 2.93
C LEU A 194 -23.51 1.21 2.58
N ASP A 195 -23.55 2.10 3.56
CA ASP A 195 -24.04 3.46 3.35
C ASP A 195 -23.07 4.26 2.48
N SER A 196 -23.50 4.66 1.30
CA SER A 196 -22.69 5.41 0.34
C SER A 196 -22.19 6.76 0.89
N THR A 197 -22.87 7.33 1.88
CA THR A 197 -22.49 8.60 2.50
C THR A 197 -21.23 8.48 3.38
N TRP A 198 -20.82 7.28 3.73
CA TRP A 198 -19.60 7.05 4.48
C TRP A 198 -18.34 7.21 3.63
N PHE A 199 -18.47 7.13 2.30
CA PHE A 199 -17.36 7.18 1.36
C PHE A 199 -17.27 8.57 0.74
N PRO A 200 -16.12 9.27 0.90
CA PRO A 200 -15.99 10.65 0.46
C PRO A 200 -15.97 10.75 -1.06
N ARG A 201 -16.16 11.97 -1.58
CA ARG A 201 -16.01 12.26 -3.01
C ARG A 201 -14.63 11.81 -3.51
N VAL A 202 -14.62 11.15 -4.67
CA VAL A 202 -13.42 10.74 -5.39
C VAL A 202 -12.93 11.87 -6.30
N TYR A 203 -11.64 12.15 -6.25
CA TYR A 203 -10.96 13.15 -7.09
C TYR A 203 -9.92 12.46 -7.98
N GLU A 204 -9.48 13.13 -9.02
CA GLU A 204 -8.23 12.75 -9.68
C GLU A 204 -7.04 13.15 -8.80
N SER A 205 -5.92 12.43 -8.96
CA SER A 205 -4.75 12.61 -8.10
C SER A 205 -4.14 14.02 -8.17
N ASP A 206 -4.22 14.67 -9.33
CA ASP A 206 -3.72 16.03 -9.60
C ASP A 206 -4.78 17.13 -9.37
N GLU A 207 -6.02 16.76 -9.05
CA GLU A 207 -7.12 17.70 -8.80
C GLU A 207 -7.03 18.27 -7.37
N ALA A 208 -7.29 19.57 -7.22
CA ALA A 208 -7.37 20.17 -5.88
C ALA A 208 -8.61 19.64 -5.14
N SER A 209 -8.39 18.90 -4.06
CA SER A 209 -9.44 18.22 -3.28
C SER A 209 -9.85 18.99 -2.02
N ALA A 210 -8.95 19.82 -1.48
CA ALA A 210 -9.17 20.58 -0.25
C ALA A 210 -8.21 21.78 -0.17
N LYS A 211 -8.36 22.56 0.91
CA LYS A 211 -7.38 23.57 1.34
C LYS A 211 -7.11 23.41 2.82
N THR A 212 -5.90 23.72 3.27
CA THR A 212 -5.56 23.69 4.69
C THR A 212 -6.48 24.62 5.50
N SER A 213 -6.88 24.16 6.68
CA SER A 213 -7.66 24.96 7.64
C SER A 213 -6.78 25.86 8.54
N GLY A 214 -5.47 25.63 8.55
CA GLY A 214 -4.54 26.25 9.49
C GLY A 214 -4.38 25.43 10.78
N GLY A 215 -3.47 25.85 11.65
CA GLY A 215 -3.29 25.22 12.99
C GLY A 215 -2.36 24.00 13.06
N SER A 216 -1.88 23.50 11.91
CA SER A 216 -0.97 22.34 11.82
C SER A 216 0.49 22.73 11.55
N GLY A 217 0.90 23.96 11.86
CA GLY A 217 2.20 24.52 11.44
C GLY A 217 2.20 25.01 9.99
N LEU A 218 1.04 24.97 9.31
CA LEU A 218 0.80 25.44 7.95
C LEU A 218 -0.20 26.60 7.96
N ALA A 219 -0.03 27.55 7.06
CA ALA A 219 -1.02 28.62 6.85
C ALA A 219 -2.35 28.04 6.35
N ALA A 220 -3.47 28.72 6.62
CA ALA A 220 -4.77 28.38 6.03
C ALA A 220 -4.80 28.72 4.54
N GLY A 221 -5.57 27.95 3.76
CA GLY A 221 -5.85 28.23 2.35
C GLY A 221 -4.87 27.61 1.36
N ILE A 222 -3.84 26.87 1.79
CA ILE A 222 -2.92 26.17 0.90
C ILE A 222 -3.67 25.01 0.22
N PRO A 223 -3.67 24.91 -1.12
CA PRO A 223 -4.34 23.82 -1.83
C PRO A 223 -3.70 22.47 -1.54
N ILE A 224 -4.55 21.46 -1.33
CA ILE A 224 -4.17 20.05 -1.17
C ILE A 224 -4.75 19.30 -2.37
N VAL A 225 -3.88 18.67 -3.18
CA VAL A 225 -4.31 17.85 -4.31
C VAL A 225 -4.81 16.47 -3.87
N GLY A 226 -5.43 15.71 -4.77
CA GLY A 226 -5.87 14.33 -4.54
C GLY A 226 -4.76 13.43 -3.99
N GLY A 227 -3.53 13.64 -4.42
CA GLY A 227 -2.39 12.84 -3.99
C GLY A 227 -2.37 11.47 -4.66
N GLY A 228 -1.97 10.42 -3.95
CA GLY A 228 -1.93 9.08 -4.51
C GLY A 228 -1.65 8.01 -3.48
N GLY A 229 -2.06 6.77 -3.74
CA GLY A 229 -1.49 5.61 -3.05
C GLY A 229 0.02 5.57 -3.27
N ASP A 230 0.77 5.03 -2.31
CA ASP A 230 2.25 5.07 -2.30
C ASP A 230 2.87 4.55 -3.61
N GLN A 231 2.34 3.46 -4.17
CA GLN A 231 2.87 2.88 -5.41
C GLN A 231 2.63 3.79 -6.62
N ALA A 232 1.43 4.38 -6.75
CA ALA A 232 1.12 5.30 -7.84
C ALA A 232 1.92 6.62 -7.72
N ALA A 233 2.09 7.13 -6.51
CA ALA A 233 2.89 8.33 -6.25
C ALA A 233 4.38 8.07 -6.53
N ALA A 234 4.92 6.92 -6.11
CA ALA A 234 6.29 6.51 -6.40
C ALA A 234 6.52 6.35 -7.91
N ALA A 235 5.55 5.79 -8.64
CA ALA A 235 5.62 5.67 -10.09
C ALA A 235 5.69 7.03 -10.79
N VAL A 236 4.90 8.03 -10.35
CA VAL A 236 5.01 9.40 -10.86
C VAL A 236 6.39 9.98 -10.55
N GLY A 237 6.86 9.83 -9.32
CA GLY A 237 8.16 10.36 -8.87
C GLY A 237 9.36 9.74 -9.59
N THR A 238 9.25 8.50 -10.08
CA THR A 238 10.30 7.78 -10.82
C THR A 238 10.12 7.80 -12.34
N GLY A 239 9.02 8.40 -12.83
CA GLY A 239 8.75 8.51 -14.27
C GLY A 239 8.08 7.28 -14.90
N ALA A 240 7.58 6.34 -14.10
CA ALA A 240 6.82 5.17 -14.60
C ALA A 240 5.37 5.54 -14.95
N VAL A 241 5.19 6.53 -15.80
CA VAL A 241 3.91 7.17 -16.13
C VAL A 241 3.38 6.83 -17.53
N ALA A 242 4.09 6.03 -18.28
CA ALA A 242 3.70 5.62 -19.64
C ALA A 242 3.88 4.11 -19.84
N PRO A 243 3.06 3.49 -20.71
CA PRO A 243 3.24 2.09 -21.08
C PRO A 243 4.65 1.82 -21.62
N GLY A 244 5.21 0.65 -21.29
CA GLY A 244 6.57 0.26 -21.66
C GLY A 244 7.67 0.70 -20.65
N ILE A 245 7.32 1.50 -19.65
CA ILE A 245 8.21 1.82 -18.52
C ILE A 245 7.81 0.94 -17.32
N LEU A 246 8.80 0.23 -16.80
CA LEU A 246 8.64 -0.65 -15.66
C LEU A 246 9.31 -0.03 -14.43
N SER A 247 8.59 0.02 -13.32
CA SER A 247 9.16 0.31 -12.00
C SER A 247 9.23 -0.98 -11.19
N VAL A 248 10.40 -1.23 -10.58
CA VAL A 248 10.58 -2.37 -9.65
C VAL A 248 10.97 -1.81 -8.29
N SER A 249 10.12 -2.02 -7.30
CA SER A 249 10.37 -1.62 -5.91
C SER A 249 10.86 -2.83 -5.11
N LEU A 250 12.02 -2.69 -4.47
CA LEU A 250 12.67 -3.72 -3.67
C LEU A 250 12.70 -3.30 -2.20
N GLY A 251 11.61 -3.56 -1.50
CA GLY A 251 11.48 -3.35 -0.06
C GLY A 251 11.42 -4.68 0.69
N THR A 252 10.77 -4.74 1.84
CA THR A 252 10.45 -6.00 2.53
C THR A 252 9.63 -6.91 1.62
N SER A 253 8.61 -6.36 0.95
CA SER A 253 7.92 -6.93 -0.21
C SER A 253 8.55 -6.44 -1.51
N GLY A 254 8.24 -7.08 -2.64
CA GLY A 254 8.64 -6.66 -3.98
C GLY A 254 7.41 -6.25 -4.80
N VAL A 255 7.54 -5.19 -5.60
CA VAL A 255 6.46 -4.74 -6.48
C VAL A 255 7.01 -4.50 -7.87
N VAL A 256 6.35 -5.07 -8.87
CA VAL A 256 6.57 -4.78 -10.27
C VAL A 256 5.37 -3.97 -10.75
N PHE A 257 5.61 -2.79 -11.31
CA PHE A 257 4.59 -1.83 -11.67
C PHE A 257 4.78 -1.31 -13.09
N THR A 258 3.71 -1.17 -13.86
CA THR A 258 3.72 -0.54 -15.18
C THR A 258 2.42 0.19 -15.45
N ALA A 259 2.50 1.36 -16.11
CA ALA A 259 1.31 2.02 -16.65
C ALA A 259 0.73 1.19 -17.80
N ILE A 260 -0.61 1.12 -17.87
CA ILE A 260 -1.34 0.42 -18.93
C ILE A 260 -2.35 1.35 -19.61
N PRO A 261 -2.74 1.07 -20.88
CA PRO A 261 -3.58 1.99 -21.64
C PRO A 261 -5.05 2.01 -21.22
N GLY A 262 -5.52 1.00 -20.50
CA GLY A 262 -6.91 0.87 -20.10
C GLY A 262 -7.11 0.01 -18.85
N PRO A 263 -8.34 -0.09 -18.32
CA PRO A 263 -8.66 -0.85 -17.13
C PRO A 263 -8.78 -2.36 -17.41
N GLU A 264 -7.78 -2.91 -18.09
CA GLU A 264 -7.69 -4.35 -18.31
C GLU A 264 -7.30 -5.04 -16.98
N TYR A 265 -7.91 -6.17 -16.69
CA TYR A 265 -7.61 -6.93 -15.49
C TYR A 265 -7.31 -8.39 -15.81
N ASP A 266 -6.47 -8.98 -14.99
CA ASP A 266 -6.18 -10.41 -15.06
C ASP A 266 -7.38 -11.21 -14.54
N ARG A 267 -7.96 -12.06 -15.41
CA ARG A 267 -9.09 -12.93 -15.05
C ARG A 267 -8.72 -13.98 -14.00
N ALA A 268 -7.46 -14.38 -13.95
CA ALA A 268 -6.96 -15.28 -12.92
C ALA A 268 -6.79 -14.58 -11.56
N GLY A 269 -6.75 -13.24 -11.55
CA GLY A 269 -6.56 -12.44 -10.33
C GLY A 269 -5.13 -12.47 -9.80
N ALA A 270 -4.16 -12.89 -10.62
CA ALA A 270 -2.76 -12.98 -10.24
C ALA A 270 -2.07 -11.61 -10.24
N ALA A 271 -2.46 -10.71 -11.15
CA ALA A 271 -1.99 -9.33 -11.19
C ALA A 271 -3.09 -8.35 -10.78
N HIS A 272 -2.68 -7.21 -10.25
CA HIS A 272 -3.60 -6.15 -9.83
C HIS A 272 -3.69 -5.05 -10.88
N THR A 273 -4.90 -4.51 -11.07
CA THR A 273 -5.12 -3.31 -11.89
C THR A 273 -5.80 -2.23 -11.05
N PHE A 274 -5.21 -1.03 -11.08
CA PHE A 274 -5.70 0.14 -10.36
C PHE A 274 -5.69 1.38 -11.24
N CYS A 275 -6.41 2.43 -10.83
CA CYS A 275 -6.25 3.76 -11.39
C CYS A 275 -4.83 4.27 -11.10
N HIS A 276 -4.21 4.90 -12.09
CA HIS A 276 -2.92 5.56 -11.91
C HIS A 276 -3.13 7.05 -11.57
N ALA A 277 -2.18 7.65 -10.86
CA ALA A 277 -2.19 9.05 -10.48
C ALA A 277 -2.02 10.03 -11.66
N ASN A 278 -1.75 9.55 -12.86
CA ASN A 278 -1.63 10.32 -14.11
C ASN A 278 -2.90 10.31 -14.97
N ARG A 279 -4.08 10.02 -14.39
CA ARG A 279 -5.38 9.88 -15.08
C ARG A 279 -5.52 8.62 -15.95
N GLY A 280 -4.52 7.72 -15.97
CA GLY A 280 -4.53 6.41 -16.62
C GLY A 280 -4.81 5.28 -15.64
N TRP A 281 -4.32 4.09 -15.99
CA TRP A 281 -4.35 2.89 -15.17
C TRP A 281 -2.95 2.28 -15.08
N HIS A 282 -2.76 1.41 -14.10
CA HIS A 282 -1.54 0.64 -13.97
C HIS A 282 -1.82 -0.81 -13.58
N ALA A 283 -0.94 -1.69 -14.00
CA ALA A 283 -0.89 -3.08 -13.53
C ALA A 283 0.25 -3.24 -12.52
N MET A 284 0.06 -4.14 -11.57
CA MET A 284 1.00 -4.36 -10.49
C MET A 284 1.06 -5.84 -10.10
N GLY A 285 2.26 -6.42 -10.09
CA GLY A 285 2.58 -7.71 -9.47
C GLY A 285 3.21 -7.46 -8.10
N VAL A 286 2.73 -8.16 -7.07
CA VAL A 286 3.21 -7.98 -5.68
C VAL A 286 3.66 -9.31 -5.12
N MET A 287 4.95 -9.42 -4.75
CA MET A 287 5.47 -10.52 -3.94
C MET A 287 5.63 -10.12 -2.47
N LEU A 288 5.31 -11.02 -1.55
CA LEU A 288 5.27 -10.68 -0.12
C LEU A 288 6.65 -10.68 0.54
N SER A 289 7.59 -11.47 0.07
CA SER A 289 8.91 -11.67 0.70
C SER A 289 10.05 -11.42 -0.29
N CYS A 290 10.41 -10.15 -0.50
CA CYS A 290 11.54 -9.72 -1.33
C CYS A 290 12.79 -9.49 -0.45
N GLY A 291 13.10 -8.26 -0.07
CA GLY A 291 14.17 -7.96 0.88
C GLY A 291 13.93 -8.57 2.27
N GLY A 292 12.67 -8.87 2.59
CA GLY A 292 12.28 -9.64 3.77
C GLY A 292 12.90 -11.04 3.80
N ALA A 293 12.98 -11.73 2.66
CA ALA A 293 13.61 -13.03 2.55
C ALA A 293 15.13 -12.95 2.77
N LEU A 294 15.77 -11.90 2.24
CA LEU A 294 17.21 -11.68 2.46
C LEU A 294 17.51 -11.33 3.92
N ARG A 295 16.64 -10.53 4.57
CA ARG A 295 16.77 -10.21 5.99
C ARG A 295 16.64 -11.48 6.84
N TRP A 296 15.60 -12.29 6.57
CA TRP A 296 15.40 -13.56 7.25
C TRP A 296 16.62 -14.49 7.07
N LEU A 297 17.17 -14.59 5.86
CA LEU A 297 18.38 -15.38 5.58
C LEU A 297 19.55 -14.89 6.41
N ARG A 298 19.82 -13.56 6.42
CA ARG A 298 20.90 -12.97 7.22
C ARG A 298 20.73 -13.32 8.70
N ASP A 299 19.55 -13.08 9.25
CA ASP A 299 19.31 -13.26 10.68
C ASP A 299 19.37 -14.74 11.10
N THR A 300 19.11 -15.68 10.15
CA THR A 300 19.08 -17.12 10.40
C THR A 300 20.43 -17.79 10.17
N LEU A 301 21.13 -17.49 9.07
CA LEU A 301 22.35 -18.18 8.64
C LEU A 301 23.63 -17.35 8.83
N TYR A 302 23.51 -16.04 9.06
CA TYR A 302 24.62 -15.11 9.25
C TYR A 302 24.49 -14.32 10.58
N PRO A 303 24.23 -14.97 11.72
CA PRO A 303 24.00 -14.25 12.97
C PRO A 303 25.25 -13.47 13.38
N GLY A 304 25.08 -12.17 13.60
CA GLY A 304 26.15 -11.24 13.96
C GLY A 304 26.94 -10.68 12.76
N ASP A 305 26.68 -11.14 11.55
CA ASP A 305 27.29 -10.62 10.32
C ASP A 305 26.38 -9.56 9.68
N ASP A 306 26.98 -8.65 8.96
CA ASP A 306 26.26 -7.70 8.11
C ASP A 306 25.97 -8.31 6.71
N TYR A 307 25.33 -7.53 5.86
CA TYR A 307 25.05 -7.93 4.47
C TYR A 307 26.33 -8.09 3.62
N ALA A 308 27.50 -7.60 4.04
CA ALA A 308 28.71 -7.65 3.23
C ALA A 308 29.18 -9.07 3.03
N LEU A 309 29.29 -9.86 4.10
CA LEU A 309 29.70 -11.27 4.02
C LEU A 309 28.67 -12.11 3.25
N LEU A 310 27.37 -11.90 3.51
CA LEU A 310 26.28 -12.56 2.78
C LEU A 310 26.39 -12.30 1.26
N ASN A 311 26.60 -11.06 0.87
CA ASN A 311 26.75 -10.66 -0.53
C ASN A 311 28.00 -11.25 -1.16
N GLU A 312 29.14 -11.27 -0.44
CA GLU A 312 30.41 -11.82 -0.90
C GLU A 312 30.27 -13.33 -1.18
N GLU A 313 29.73 -14.10 -0.24
CA GLU A 313 29.53 -15.54 -0.39
C GLU A 313 28.54 -15.88 -1.50
N ALA A 314 27.41 -15.14 -1.58
CA ALA A 314 26.45 -15.31 -2.66
C ALA A 314 27.05 -15.00 -4.04
N ALA A 315 27.90 -13.95 -4.13
CA ALA A 315 28.57 -13.60 -5.39
C ALA A 315 29.61 -14.65 -5.82
N ALA A 316 30.26 -15.33 -4.87
CA ALA A 316 31.22 -16.38 -5.14
C ALA A 316 30.56 -17.69 -5.62
N ALA A 317 29.32 -17.95 -5.27
CA ALA A 317 28.56 -19.12 -5.70
C ALA A 317 28.22 -19.04 -7.21
N LYS A 318 28.10 -20.17 -7.87
CA LYS A 318 27.77 -20.24 -9.31
C LYS A 318 26.31 -19.83 -9.54
N PRO A 319 26.01 -19.13 -10.67
CA PRO A 319 24.63 -18.94 -11.12
C PRO A 319 23.88 -20.27 -11.25
N GLY A 320 22.64 -20.32 -10.74
CA GLY A 320 21.83 -21.52 -10.71
C GLY A 320 22.16 -22.50 -9.58
N CYS A 321 23.15 -22.19 -8.72
CA CYS A 321 23.48 -22.90 -7.48
C CYS A 321 23.50 -24.43 -7.63
N ASP A 322 24.07 -24.96 -8.75
CA ASP A 322 24.09 -26.37 -9.11
C ASP A 322 22.68 -27.06 -8.96
N GLY A 323 21.58 -26.34 -9.29
CA GLY A 323 20.21 -26.84 -9.24
C GLY A 323 19.46 -26.59 -7.94
N LEU A 324 20.09 -25.93 -6.96
CA LEU A 324 19.38 -25.49 -5.76
C LEU A 324 18.46 -24.31 -6.06
N THR A 325 17.18 -24.47 -5.76
CA THR A 325 16.16 -23.41 -5.93
C THR A 325 15.54 -23.05 -4.58
N PHE A 326 15.30 -21.77 -4.35
CA PHE A 326 14.58 -21.26 -3.19
C PHE A 326 13.23 -20.68 -3.61
N LEU A 327 12.17 -21.07 -2.90
CA LEU A 327 10.84 -20.44 -2.99
C LEU A 327 10.69 -19.40 -1.88
N PRO A 328 10.53 -18.11 -2.20
CA PRO A 328 10.56 -17.02 -1.21
C PRO A 328 9.25 -16.83 -0.42
N TYR A 329 8.35 -17.79 -0.39
CA TYR A 329 6.98 -17.66 0.13
C TYR A 329 6.89 -17.76 1.67
N LEU A 330 7.77 -17.06 2.38
CA LEU A 330 7.92 -17.17 3.84
C LEU A 330 6.66 -16.76 4.63
N THR A 331 5.82 -15.90 4.05
CA THR A 331 4.59 -15.37 4.66
C THR A 331 3.34 -15.60 3.81
N GLY A 332 3.35 -16.66 2.98
CA GLY A 332 2.40 -16.81 1.88
C GLY A 332 2.91 -16.10 0.63
N GLU A 333 2.12 -16.12 -0.45
CA GLU A 333 2.42 -15.36 -1.66
C GLU A 333 1.15 -14.80 -2.29
N ARG A 334 1.25 -13.55 -2.80
CA ARG A 334 0.18 -12.88 -3.51
C ARG A 334 0.24 -13.16 -5.01
N CYS A 335 1.16 -12.54 -5.71
CA CYS A 335 1.30 -12.72 -7.16
C CYS A 335 2.37 -13.77 -7.49
N PRO A 336 2.09 -14.73 -8.41
CA PRO A 336 0.83 -14.96 -9.11
C PRO A 336 -0.12 -15.94 -8.41
N HIS A 337 0.24 -16.46 -7.23
CA HIS A 337 -0.38 -17.65 -6.63
C HIS A 337 -1.64 -17.33 -5.82
N ASN A 338 -1.72 -16.14 -5.20
CA ASN A 338 -2.76 -15.74 -4.26
C ASN A 338 -3.03 -16.82 -3.18
N ASP A 339 -1.94 -17.37 -2.63
CA ASP A 339 -1.97 -18.45 -1.65
C ASP A 339 -1.36 -18.00 -0.30
N PRO A 340 -2.18 -17.68 0.71
CA PRO A 340 -1.69 -17.31 2.03
C PRO A 340 -1.08 -18.51 2.79
N ALA A 341 -1.32 -19.75 2.34
CA ALA A 341 -0.77 -20.96 2.93
C ALA A 341 0.57 -21.38 2.32
N ALA A 342 1.01 -20.78 1.21
CA ALA A 342 2.33 -21.04 0.63
C ALA A 342 3.45 -20.80 1.65
N ARG A 343 4.50 -21.59 1.57
CA ARG A 343 5.67 -21.49 2.48
C ARG A 343 6.97 -21.55 1.72
N GLY A 344 7.98 -20.84 2.25
CA GLY A 344 9.34 -20.88 1.74
C GLY A 344 9.94 -22.29 1.82
N SER A 345 10.72 -22.64 0.81
CA SER A 345 11.40 -23.94 0.78
C SER A 345 12.66 -23.91 -0.08
N TRP A 346 13.61 -24.78 0.23
CA TRP A 346 14.70 -25.13 -0.67
C TRP A 346 14.41 -26.49 -1.33
N SER A 347 14.62 -26.55 -2.64
CA SER A 347 14.53 -27.77 -3.44
C SER A 347 15.84 -28.03 -4.17
N GLY A 348 16.26 -29.29 -4.24
CA GLY A 348 17.49 -29.67 -4.91
C GLY A 348 18.74 -29.68 -4.01
N LEU A 349 18.64 -29.64 -2.68
CA LEU A 349 19.78 -29.71 -1.75
C LEU A 349 20.54 -31.04 -1.89
N HIS A 350 21.88 -30.93 -1.90
CA HIS A 350 22.78 -32.06 -1.79
C HIS A 350 24.05 -31.71 -0.96
N LEU A 351 24.85 -32.70 -0.61
CA LEU A 351 26.00 -32.54 0.30
C LEU A 351 27.11 -31.57 -0.19
N GLY A 352 27.11 -31.23 -1.48
CA GLY A 352 28.10 -30.29 -2.05
C GLY A 352 27.72 -28.82 -1.91
N HIS A 353 26.51 -28.51 -1.52
CA HIS A 353 26.09 -27.13 -1.37
C HIS A 353 26.71 -26.45 -0.14
N THR A 354 27.13 -25.22 -0.32
CA THR A 354 27.71 -24.35 0.70
C THR A 354 26.69 -23.32 1.20
N ARG A 355 27.07 -22.59 2.26
CA ARG A 355 26.27 -21.43 2.72
C ARG A 355 26.11 -20.36 1.64
N GLY A 356 27.14 -20.18 0.80
CA GLY A 356 27.09 -19.25 -0.34
C GLY A 356 26.06 -19.68 -1.39
N ASP A 357 25.92 -20.98 -1.67
CA ASP A 357 24.90 -21.49 -2.58
C ASP A 357 23.48 -21.25 -2.02
N LEU A 358 23.28 -21.48 -0.72
CA LEU A 358 22.03 -21.15 -0.04
C LEU A 358 21.72 -19.65 -0.16
N ALA A 359 22.70 -18.78 0.11
CA ALA A 359 22.53 -17.35 0.01
C ALA A 359 22.15 -16.93 -1.43
N ARG A 360 22.92 -17.38 -2.43
CA ARG A 360 22.65 -17.06 -3.83
C ARG A 360 21.30 -17.56 -4.29
N SER A 361 20.89 -18.77 -3.90
CA SER A 361 19.58 -19.31 -4.27
C SER A 361 18.41 -18.44 -3.75
N VAL A 362 18.58 -17.78 -2.61
CA VAL A 362 17.57 -16.81 -2.09
C VAL A 362 17.51 -15.58 -2.97
N PHE A 363 18.65 -15.00 -3.41
CA PHE A 363 18.64 -13.88 -4.36
C PHE A 363 17.97 -14.28 -5.69
N GLU A 364 18.32 -15.44 -6.23
CA GLU A 364 17.75 -15.93 -7.49
C GLU A 364 16.24 -16.22 -7.34
N GLY A 365 15.81 -16.84 -6.24
CA GLY A 365 14.41 -17.12 -5.95
C GLY A 365 13.58 -15.85 -5.81
N VAL A 366 14.11 -14.80 -5.19
CA VAL A 366 13.49 -13.48 -5.14
C VAL A 366 13.36 -12.86 -6.55
N CYS A 367 14.42 -12.97 -7.37
CA CYS A 367 14.38 -12.48 -8.75
C CYS A 367 13.37 -13.25 -9.60
N PHE A 368 13.24 -14.56 -9.41
CA PHE A 368 12.21 -15.36 -10.10
C PHE A 368 10.80 -14.97 -9.66
N GLY A 369 10.56 -14.76 -8.36
CA GLY A 369 9.27 -14.28 -7.88
C GLY A 369 8.89 -12.89 -8.42
N LEU A 370 9.86 -11.97 -8.56
CA LEU A 370 9.63 -10.68 -9.23
C LEU A 370 9.31 -10.87 -10.72
N ARG A 371 10.00 -11.82 -11.40
CA ARG A 371 9.70 -12.14 -12.80
C ARG A 371 8.30 -12.71 -12.97
N ASP A 372 7.83 -13.53 -12.04
CA ASP A 372 6.47 -14.08 -12.09
C ASP A 372 5.40 -13.00 -11.94
N GLY A 373 5.76 -11.83 -11.39
CA GLY A 373 4.92 -10.63 -11.32
C GLY A 373 4.90 -9.77 -12.59
N LEU A 374 5.69 -10.13 -13.62
CA LEU A 374 5.76 -9.46 -14.93
C LEU A 374 4.76 -10.06 -15.90
#